data_548d7673db23138fcf63ae168d2e9224
#
_entry.id   548d7673db23138fcf63ae168d2e9224
#
_cell.length_a   1.000
_cell.length_b   1.000
_cell.length_c   1.000
_cell.angle_alpha   90.00
_cell.angle_beta   90.00
_cell.angle_gamma   90.00
#
_symmetry.space_group_name_H-M   'P 1'
#
loop_
_entity.id
_entity.type
_entity.pdbx_description
1 polymer ?
#
loop_
_entity_poly.entity_id
_entity_poly.type
_entity_poly.pdbx_seq_one_letter_code
_entity_poly.pdbx_strand_id
1 'polypeptide(L)'
;MITLYSYPQLFGVADNNGYGLKVFAFMRLAGVTFRHEHIFDASAAPRGQLPYIVDDDETIGDSETIIAHLAHKYRLTIDAALNPAQRDTSLLVTRMLDDLYWVMSYSRWKDERYWPAFRNALLSEHPSLTEAKLHKGQEYNFQRYYFQGIGRYPPDAAYARGLADLNVLANMVPATGYVHGPNPTSIDAGIHGFIANIHFYDIDTPLKQIVSSRQNLVRHCTTIHAAIVTG
;
A
#
# COMPACT_ATOMS: atom_id res chain seq x y z
N MET A 1 7.99 10.28 -20.83
CA MET A 1 7.01 10.67 -19.75
C MET A 1 6.59 9.44 -19.00
N ILE A 2 6.68 9.44 -17.67
CA ILE A 2 6.36 8.28 -16.83
C ILE A 2 4.85 8.13 -16.70
N THR A 3 4.34 6.90 -16.88
CA THR A 3 2.95 6.53 -16.56
C THR A 3 2.94 5.46 -15.49
N LEU A 4 2.27 5.72 -14.37
CA LEU A 4 2.00 4.75 -13.32
C LEU A 4 0.66 4.08 -13.58
N TYR A 5 0.66 2.75 -13.66
CA TYR A 5 -0.55 1.93 -13.75
C TYR A 5 -0.78 1.24 -12.41
N SER A 6 -1.93 1.48 -11.81
CA SER A 6 -2.27 0.92 -10.51
C SER A 6 -3.78 0.68 -10.36
N TYR A 7 -4.21 0.13 -9.23
CA TYR A 7 -5.64 -0.06 -8.96
C TYR A 7 -6.33 1.29 -8.78
N PRO A 8 -7.65 1.37 -9.06
CA PRO A 8 -8.42 2.58 -8.86
C PRO A 8 -8.45 3.06 -7.41
N GLN A 9 -8.72 4.34 -7.27
CA GLN A 9 -8.99 4.97 -5.99
C GLN A 9 -10.18 4.33 -5.28
N LEU A 10 -10.15 4.34 -3.95
CA LEU A 10 -11.27 3.93 -3.11
C LEU A 10 -11.08 4.58 -1.73
N PHE A 11 -12.16 4.97 -1.07
CA PHE A 11 -12.12 5.56 0.28
C PHE A 11 -11.14 6.74 0.43
N GLY A 12 -11.00 7.56 -0.61
CA GLY A 12 -10.18 8.77 -0.56
C GLY A 12 -8.67 8.58 -0.74
N VAL A 13 -8.18 7.36 -1.04
CA VAL A 13 -6.79 7.11 -1.41
C VAL A 13 -6.65 6.90 -2.91
N ALA A 14 -5.53 7.35 -3.48
CA ALA A 14 -5.28 7.32 -4.92
C ALA A 14 -5.16 5.89 -5.50
N ASP A 15 -4.89 4.90 -4.67
CA ASP A 15 -4.88 3.47 -5.01
C ASP A 15 -5.34 2.66 -3.80
N ASN A 16 -6.30 1.77 -4.00
CA ASN A 16 -6.81 0.93 -2.93
C ASN A 16 -5.91 -0.29 -2.60
N ASN A 17 -4.70 -0.31 -3.12
CA ASN A 17 -3.68 -1.31 -2.83
C ASN A 17 -2.43 -0.64 -2.25
N GLY A 18 -1.88 -1.19 -1.15
CA GLY A 18 -0.73 -0.62 -0.46
C GLY A 18 0.52 -0.46 -1.33
N TYR A 19 0.76 -1.38 -2.25
CA TYR A 19 1.92 -1.32 -3.15
C TYR A 19 1.81 -0.20 -4.21
N GLY A 20 0.64 -0.03 -4.81
CA GLY A 20 0.42 1.04 -5.78
C GLY A 20 0.44 2.41 -5.11
N LEU A 21 -0.24 2.54 -3.95
CA LEU A 21 -0.22 3.79 -3.18
C LEU A 21 1.18 4.15 -2.66
N LYS A 22 2.01 3.16 -2.29
CA LYS A 22 3.42 3.35 -1.95
C LYS A 22 4.20 3.99 -3.10
N VAL A 23 4.07 3.47 -4.33
CA VAL A 23 4.75 4.03 -5.50
C VAL A 23 4.24 5.43 -5.80
N PHE A 24 2.93 5.64 -5.78
CA PHE A 24 2.31 6.95 -5.95
C PHE A 24 2.86 7.96 -4.93
N ALA A 25 2.86 7.61 -3.65
CA ALA A 25 3.38 8.48 -2.59
C ALA A 25 4.88 8.77 -2.75
N PHE A 26 5.69 7.76 -3.10
CA PHE A 26 7.12 7.95 -3.36
C PHE A 26 7.35 8.94 -4.49
N MET A 27 6.68 8.77 -5.63
CA MET A 27 6.85 9.66 -6.78
C MET A 27 6.47 11.09 -6.44
N ARG A 28 5.37 11.30 -5.70
CA ARG A 28 4.95 12.63 -5.23
C ARG A 28 5.95 13.26 -4.26
N LEU A 29 6.39 12.53 -3.24
CA LEU A 29 7.37 13.02 -2.25
C LEU A 29 8.74 13.31 -2.86
N ALA A 30 9.13 12.55 -3.87
CA ALA A 30 10.39 12.75 -4.59
C ALA A 30 10.30 13.80 -5.71
N GLY A 31 9.15 14.43 -5.93
CA GLY A 31 8.94 15.43 -6.98
C GLY A 31 8.98 14.89 -8.41
N VAL A 32 8.71 13.61 -8.59
CA VAL A 32 8.66 12.98 -9.92
C VAL A 32 7.34 13.31 -10.60
N THR A 33 7.39 13.85 -11.82
CA THR A 33 6.19 14.11 -12.63
C THR A 33 5.78 12.83 -13.37
N PHE A 34 4.51 12.45 -13.26
CA PHE A 34 3.97 11.25 -13.89
C PHE A 34 2.48 11.39 -14.19
N ARG A 35 2.00 10.58 -15.12
CA ARG A 35 0.59 10.34 -15.38
C ARG A 35 0.16 9.12 -14.56
N HIS A 36 -1.02 9.16 -13.94
CA HIS A 36 -1.57 8.04 -13.19
C HIS A 36 -2.77 7.44 -13.94
N GLU A 37 -2.67 6.17 -14.30
CA GLU A 37 -3.71 5.41 -14.98
C GLU A 37 -4.26 4.33 -14.06
N HIS A 38 -5.56 4.34 -13.87
CA HIS A 38 -6.27 3.38 -13.03
C HIS A 38 -6.79 2.20 -13.86
N ILE A 39 -6.38 1.00 -13.52
CA ILE A 39 -6.80 -0.23 -14.21
C ILE A 39 -7.09 -1.35 -13.20
N PHE A 40 -7.97 -2.27 -13.59
CA PHE A 40 -8.20 -3.52 -12.84
C PHE A 40 -7.47 -4.71 -13.47
N ASP A 41 -7.23 -4.65 -14.78
CA ASP A 41 -6.58 -5.73 -15.51
C ASP A 41 -5.05 -5.60 -15.44
N ALA A 42 -4.42 -6.54 -14.77
CA ALA A 42 -2.97 -6.60 -14.63
C ALA A 42 -2.28 -7.45 -15.72
N SER A 43 -2.99 -7.89 -16.76
CA SER A 43 -2.45 -8.81 -17.78
C SER A 43 -1.27 -8.23 -18.55
N ALA A 44 -1.23 -6.91 -18.74
CA ALA A 44 -0.12 -6.21 -19.38
C ALA A 44 1.08 -5.94 -18.44
N ALA A 45 0.92 -6.14 -17.14
CA ALA A 45 2.01 -5.93 -16.18
C ALA A 45 3.09 -7.01 -16.32
N PRO A 46 4.40 -6.68 -16.18
CA PRO A 46 5.51 -7.64 -16.36
C PRO A 46 5.41 -8.90 -15.50
N ARG A 47 4.75 -8.81 -14.35
CA ARG A 47 4.55 -9.92 -13.41
C ARG A 47 3.08 -10.33 -13.29
N GLY A 48 2.18 -9.83 -14.15
CA GLY A 48 0.74 -9.98 -13.98
C GLY A 48 0.21 -9.36 -12.68
N GLN A 49 0.88 -8.33 -12.16
CA GLN A 49 0.57 -7.68 -10.88
C GLN A 49 0.75 -6.17 -10.98
N LEU A 50 -0.12 -5.42 -10.29
CA LEU A 50 0.00 -3.97 -10.13
C LEU A 50 0.74 -3.65 -8.80
N PRO A 51 1.45 -2.52 -8.75
CA PRO A 51 1.64 -1.52 -9.80
C PRO A 51 2.72 -1.90 -10.81
N TYR A 52 2.69 -1.23 -11.97
CA TYR A 52 3.83 -1.11 -12.86
C TYR A 52 3.92 0.31 -13.42
N ILE A 53 5.08 0.68 -13.92
CA ILE A 53 5.29 1.93 -14.66
C ILE A 53 5.70 1.64 -16.10
N VAL A 54 5.38 2.58 -16.99
CA VAL A 54 6.02 2.73 -18.29
C VAL A 54 6.82 4.02 -18.23
N ASP A 55 8.13 3.90 -18.44
CA ASP A 55 9.07 5.02 -18.41
C ASP A 55 9.87 5.01 -19.72
N ASP A 56 9.46 5.89 -20.63
CA ASP A 56 9.87 5.87 -22.04
C ASP A 56 9.51 4.51 -22.69
N ASP A 57 10.51 3.71 -23.09
CA ASP A 57 10.30 2.40 -23.71
C ASP A 57 10.43 1.22 -22.70
N GLU A 58 10.64 1.52 -21.42
CA GLU A 58 10.82 0.50 -20.38
C GLU A 58 9.54 0.27 -19.59
N THR A 59 9.15 -0.98 -19.41
CA THR A 59 8.03 -1.37 -18.55
C THR A 59 8.57 -2.07 -17.31
N ILE A 60 8.36 -1.46 -16.13
CA ILE A 60 8.93 -1.92 -14.86
C ILE A 60 7.79 -2.26 -13.90
N GLY A 61 7.75 -3.49 -13.42
CA GLY A 61 6.82 -3.97 -12.39
C GLY A 61 7.53 -4.18 -11.06
N ASP A 62 6.74 -4.38 -10.01
CA ASP A 62 7.16 -4.51 -8.62
C ASP A 62 7.53 -3.17 -7.94
N SER A 63 6.89 -2.88 -6.82
CA SER A 63 6.99 -1.56 -6.18
C SER A 63 8.41 -1.19 -5.74
N GLU A 64 9.20 -2.16 -5.24
CA GLU A 64 10.59 -1.90 -4.85
C GLU A 64 11.47 -1.68 -6.09
N THR A 65 11.28 -2.50 -7.12
CA THR A 65 12.02 -2.37 -8.38
C THR A 65 11.72 -1.03 -9.05
N ILE A 66 10.46 -0.59 -9.03
CA ILE A 66 10.05 0.73 -9.55
C ILE A 66 10.76 1.85 -8.78
N ILE A 67 10.72 1.82 -7.45
CA ILE A 67 11.36 2.84 -6.61
C ILE A 67 12.87 2.88 -6.87
N ALA A 68 13.53 1.73 -6.93
CA ALA A 68 14.96 1.65 -7.21
C ALA A 68 15.32 2.18 -8.62
N HIS A 69 14.52 1.83 -9.65
CA HIS A 69 14.68 2.35 -11.01
C HIS A 69 14.58 3.88 -11.04
N LEU A 70 13.51 4.44 -10.47
CA LEU A 70 13.29 5.87 -10.43
C LEU A 70 14.39 6.61 -9.67
N ALA A 71 14.79 6.09 -8.50
CA ALA A 71 15.86 6.68 -7.70
C ALA A 71 17.18 6.73 -8.47
N HIS A 72 17.53 5.66 -9.20
CA HIS A 72 18.74 5.58 -9.99
C HIS A 72 18.70 6.45 -11.24
N LYS A 73 17.67 6.28 -12.10
CA LYS A 73 17.54 6.97 -13.40
C LYS A 73 17.43 8.48 -13.24
N TYR A 74 16.66 8.94 -12.25
CA TYR A 74 16.42 10.37 -12.01
C TYR A 74 17.31 10.97 -10.92
N ARG A 75 18.27 10.21 -10.38
CA ARG A 75 19.21 10.64 -9.33
C ARG A 75 18.51 11.27 -8.13
N LEU A 76 17.41 10.63 -7.69
CA LEU A 76 16.62 11.14 -6.59
C LEU A 76 17.40 11.07 -5.26
N THR A 77 17.26 12.12 -4.45
CA THR A 77 18.06 12.28 -3.22
C THR A 77 17.24 12.04 -1.95
N ILE A 78 16.01 11.56 -2.07
CA ILE A 78 15.09 11.35 -0.94
C ILE A 78 15.71 10.48 0.19
N ASP A 79 16.58 9.51 -0.17
CA ASP A 79 17.27 8.62 0.75
C ASP A 79 18.77 8.90 0.88
N ALA A 80 19.27 10.00 0.32
CA ALA A 80 20.72 10.27 0.26
C ALA A 80 21.36 10.43 1.66
N ALA A 81 20.63 10.95 2.62
CA ALA A 81 21.10 11.19 3.99
C ALA A 81 21.09 9.93 4.88
N LEU A 82 20.50 8.83 4.44
CA LEU A 82 20.39 7.61 5.24
C LEU A 82 21.74 6.93 5.44
N ASN A 83 22.08 6.64 6.71
CA ASN A 83 23.20 5.79 7.05
C ASN A 83 22.88 4.28 6.84
N PRO A 84 23.88 3.36 6.89
CA PRO A 84 23.64 1.94 6.67
C PRO A 84 22.59 1.34 7.61
N ALA A 85 22.61 1.64 8.91
CA ALA A 85 21.64 1.09 9.87
C ALA A 85 20.20 1.57 9.58
N GLN A 86 20.03 2.81 9.11
CA GLN A 86 18.72 3.31 8.68
C GLN A 86 18.22 2.61 7.42
N ARG A 87 19.10 2.30 6.48
CA ARG A 87 18.75 1.50 5.28
C ARG A 87 18.34 0.08 5.64
N ASP A 88 19.07 -0.56 6.57
CA ASP A 88 18.70 -1.89 7.08
C ASP A 88 17.34 -1.85 7.77
N THR A 89 17.09 -0.83 8.59
CA THR A 89 15.78 -0.62 9.24
C THR A 89 14.67 -0.45 8.19
N SER A 90 14.90 0.35 7.14
CA SER A 90 13.92 0.53 6.05
C SER A 90 13.61 -0.80 5.36
N LEU A 91 14.62 -1.63 5.10
CA LEU A 91 14.42 -2.96 4.51
C LEU A 91 13.57 -3.87 5.42
N LEU A 92 13.87 -3.89 6.72
CA LEU A 92 13.09 -4.69 7.68
C LEU A 92 11.63 -4.23 7.75
N VAL A 93 11.40 -2.92 7.77
CA VAL A 93 10.04 -2.36 7.73
C VAL A 93 9.32 -2.73 6.43
N THR A 94 9.99 -2.64 5.29
CA THR A 94 9.41 -3.06 4.00
C THR A 94 8.96 -4.52 4.05
N ARG A 95 9.78 -5.43 4.59
CA ARG A 95 9.40 -6.87 4.71
C ARG A 95 8.23 -7.09 5.66
N MET A 96 8.16 -6.32 6.74
CA MET A 96 7.01 -6.35 7.66
C MET A 96 5.74 -5.84 6.97
N LEU A 97 5.81 -4.78 6.16
CA LEU A 97 4.68 -4.29 5.37
C LEU A 97 4.23 -5.32 4.32
N ASP A 98 5.15 -6.08 3.72
CA ASP A 98 4.82 -7.19 2.82
C ASP A 98 4.01 -8.29 3.54
N ASP A 99 4.29 -8.58 4.81
CA ASP A 99 3.48 -9.52 5.61
C ASP A 99 2.14 -8.91 6.02
N LEU A 100 2.13 -7.65 6.46
CA LEU A 100 0.92 -6.90 6.79
C LEU A 100 -0.07 -6.83 5.62
N TYR A 101 0.43 -6.74 4.37
CA TYR A 101 -0.41 -6.78 3.17
C TYR A 101 -1.37 -7.97 3.15
N TRP A 102 -0.90 -9.14 3.53
CA TRP A 102 -1.71 -10.35 3.50
C TRP A 102 -2.89 -10.29 4.47
N VAL A 103 -2.67 -9.74 5.67
CA VAL A 103 -3.74 -9.54 6.66
C VAL A 103 -4.72 -8.47 6.20
N MET A 104 -4.20 -7.36 5.66
CA MET A 104 -5.02 -6.28 5.10
C MET A 104 -5.89 -6.80 3.94
N SER A 105 -5.31 -7.56 3.01
CA SER A 105 -6.01 -8.15 1.89
C SER A 105 -7.04 -9.20 2.34
N TYR A 106 -6.67 -10.04 3.31
CA TYR A 106 -7.57 -11.00 3.95
C TYR A 106 -8.83 -10.34 4.50
N SER A 107 -8.68 -9.22 5.22
CA SER A 107 -9.79 -8.49 5.82
C SER A 107 -10.80 -7.97 4.78
N ARG A 108 -10.36 -7.75 3.54
CA ARG A 108 -11.18 -7.22 2.46
C ARG A 108 -11.91 -8.32 1.68
N TRP A 109 -11.19 -9.39 1.34
CA TRP A 109 -11.66 -10.38 0.38
C TRP A 109 -12.14 -11.69 1.01
N LYS A 110 -11.62 -12.05 2.19
CA LYS A 110 -11.88 -13.35 2.80
C LYS A 110 -12.79 -13.30 4.02
N ASP A 111 -12.69 -12.27 4.83
CA ASP A 111 -13.51 -12.16 6.03
C ASP A 111 -14.95 -11.78 5.68
N GLU A 112 -15.86 -12.71 5.86
CA GLU A 112 -17.28 -12.55 5.53
C GLU A 112 -17.97 -11.42 6.32
N ARG A 113 -17.41 -10.99 7.45
CA ARG A 113 -17.92 -9.85 8.22
C ARG A 113 -17.75 -8.53 7.45
N TYR A 114 -16.72 -8.40 6.61
CA TYR A 114 -16.32 -7.15 5.97
C TYR A 114 -16.43 -7.19 4.43
N TRP A 115 -16.35 -8.38 3.84
CA TRP A 115 -16.44 -8.54 2.39
C TRP A 115 -17.67 -7.89 1.75
N PRO A 116 -18.91 -8.04 2.30
CA PRO A 116 -20.08 -7.41 1.69
C PRO A 116 -19.97 -5.89 1.59
N ALA A 117 -19.45 -5.22 2.62
CA ALA A 117 -19.26 -3.78 2.61
C ALA A 117 -18.18 -3.36 1.62
N PHE A 118 -17.05 -4.07 1.54
CA PHE A 118 -15.98 -3.79 0.58
C PHE A 118 -16.45 -4.00 -0.86
N ARG A 119 -17.15 -5.11 -1.14
CA ARG A 119 -17.76 -5.37 -2.44
C ARG A 119 -18.70 -4.25 -2.88
N ASN A 120 -19.59 -3.83 -1.98
CA ASN A 120 -20.57 -2.79 -2.28
C ASN A 120 -19.90 -1.45 -2.58
N ALA A 121 -18.85 -1.08 -1.83
CA ALA A 121 -18.07 0.12 -2.10
C ALA A 121 -17.42 0.07 -3.49
N LEU A 122 -16.80 -1.06 -3.87
CA LEU A 122 -16.21 -1.24 -5.19
C LEU A 122 -17.25 -1.10 -6.31
N LEU A 123 -18.42 -1.71 -6.18
CA LEU A 123 -19.49 -1.62 -7.19
C LEU A 123 -20.07 -0.21 -7.28
N SER A 124 -20.17 0.50 -6.16
CA SER A 124 -20.68 1.87 -6.14
C SER A 124 -19.74 2.86 -6.82
N GLU A 125 -18.44 2.77 -6.55
CA GLU A 125 -17.47 3.72 -7.09
C GLU A 125 -16.96 3.37 -8.48
N HIS A 126 -17.09 2.10 -8.91
CA HIS A 126 -16.57 1.61 -10.18
C HIS A 126 -17.65 0.88 -10.99
N PRO A 127 -18.49 1.59 -11.74
CA PRO A 127 -19.62 1.00 -12.51
C PRO A 127 -19.19 -0.02 -13.58
N SER A 128 -17.92 -0.04 -13.98
CA SER A 128 -17.35 -1.03 -14.91
C SER A 128 -17.11 -2.41 -14.29
N LEU A 129 -17.15 -2.50 -12.94
CA LEU A 129 -17.10 -3.76 -12.23
C LEU A 129 -18.47 -4.43 -12.20
N THR A 130 -18.46 -5.75 -12.20
CA THR A 130 -19.65 -6.57 -12.04
C THR A 130 -19.47 -7.55 -10.90
N GLU A 131 -20.56 -8.02 -10.32
CA GLU A 131 -20.55 -9.08 -9.30
C GLU A 131 -19.71 -10.29 -9.75
N ALA A 132 -19.85 -10.70 -11.01
CA ALA A 132 -19.11 -11.84 -11.56
C ALA A 132 -17.58 -11.60 -11.60
N LYS A 133 -17.15 -10.37 -11.93
CA LYS A 133 -15.72 -10.00 -11.89
C LYS A 133 -15.19 -10.02 -10.45
N LEU A 134 -15.96 -9.49 -9.50
CA LEU A 134 -15.57 -9.48 -8.09
C LEU A 134 -15.52 -10.89 -7.50
N HIS A 135 -16.45 -11.77 -7.85
CA HIS A 135 -16.41 -13.18 -7.44
C HIS A 135 -15.13 -13.89 -7.94
N LYS A 136 -14.79 -13.71 -9.21
CA LYS A 136 -13.53 -14.26 -9.75
C LYS A 136 -12.31 -13.71 -9.02
N GLY A 137 -12.30 -12.42 -8.70
CA GLY A 137 -11.24 -11.79 -7.90
C GLY A 137 -11.16 -12.37 -6.49
N GLN A 138 -12.29 -12.65 -5.86
CA GLN A 138 -12.36 -13.27 -4.54
C GLN A 138 -11.82 -14.71 -4.56
N GLU A 139 -12.24 -15.53 -5.52
CA GLU A 139 -11.75 -16.91 -5.71
C GLU A 139 -10.23 -16.93 -5.92
N TYR A 140 -9.71 -16.06 -6.78
CA TYR A 140 -8.28 -15.90 -7.00
C TYR A 140 -7.54 -15.54 -5.71
N ASN A 141 -8.06 -14.60 -4.93
CA ASN A 141 -7.47 -14.21 -3.65
C ASN A 141 -7.53 -15.37 -2.62
N PHE A 142 -8.60 -16.15 -2.58
CA PHE A 142 -8.70 -17.33 -1.70
C PHE A 142 -7.60 -18.35 -1.98
N GLN A 143 -7.30 -18.63 -3.26
CA GLN A 143 -6.19 -19.51 -3.65
C GLN A 143 -4.83 -18.92 -3.20
N ARG A 144 -4.60 -17.63 -3.43
CA ARG A 144 -3.38 -16.95 -2.99
C ARG A 144 -3.21 -17.05 -1.47
N TYR A 145 -4.25 -16.76 -0.70
CA TYR A 145 -4.19 -16.86 0.77
C TYR A 145 -3.92 -18.30 1.24
N TYR A 146 -4.50 -19.29 0.59
CA TYR A 146 -4.26 -20.67 0.91
C TYR A 146 -2.80 -21.08 0.68
N PHE A 147 -2.23 -20.74 -0.47
CA PHE A 147 -0.83 -21.05 -0.79
C PHE A 147 0.17 -20.27 0.03
N GLN A 148 -0.10 -18.99 0.31
CA GLN A 148 0.73 -18.17 1.19
C GLN A 148 0.67 -18.65 2.66
N GLY A 149 -0.44 -19.21 3.09
CA GLY A 149 -0.66 -19.76 4.43
C GLY A 149 -1.62 -18.96 5.30
N ILE A 150 -1.77 -17.65 5.10
CA ILE A 150 -2.68 -16.80 5.91
C ILE A 150 -4.14 -17.29 5.84
N GLY A 151 -4.55 -17.84 4.71
CA GLY A 151 -5.89 -18.37 4.50
C GLY A 151 -6.21 -19.64 5.28
N ARG A 152 -5.23 -20.24 5.94
CA ARG A 152 -5.39 -21.44 6.79
C ARG A 152 -5.60 -21.09 8.26
N TYR A 153 -5.44 -19.82 8.61
CA TYR A 153 -5.71 -19.34 9.97
C TYR A 153 -7.19 -18.99 10.15
N PRO A 154 -7.76 -19.20 11.34
CA PRO A 154 -9.01 -18.57 11.69
C PRO A 154 -8.83 -17.04 11.74
N PRO A 155 -9.91 -16.25 11.57
CA PRO A 155 -9.80 -14.79 11.45
C PRO A 155 -9.00 -14.12 12.57
N ASP A 156 -9.26 -14.47 13.82
CA ASP A 156 -8.58 -13.83 14.96
C ASP A 156 -7.08 -14.08 14.96
N ALA A 157 -6.63 -15.29 14.58
CA ALA A 157 -5.21 -15.60 14.46
C ALA A 157 -4.56 -14.88 13.27
N ALA A 158 -5.29 -14.70 12.16
CA ALA A 158 -4.82 -13.91 11.03
C ALA A 158 -4.64 -12.43 11.44
N TYR A 159 -5.63 -11.85 12.12
CA TYR A 159 -5.53 -10.47 12.60
C TYR A 159 -4.43 -10.29 13.65
N ALA A 160 -4.21 -11.25 14.55
CA ALA A 160 -3.16 -11.14 15.57
C ALA A 160 -1.76 -10.89 14.95
N ARG A 161 -1.48 -11.43 13.76
CA ARG A 161 -0.23 -11.17 13.01
C ARG A 161 -0.14 -9.70 12.60
N GLY A 162 -1.15 -9.18 11.90
CA GLY A 162 -1.15 -7.79 11.47
C GLY A 162 -1.18 -6.79 12.62
N LEU A 163 -1.84 -7.12 13.73
CA LEU A 163 -1.81 -6.29 14.94
C LEU A 163 -0.42 -6.24 15.56
N ALA A 164 0.34 -7.35 15.52
CA ALA A 164 1.73 -7.38 15.98
C ALA A 164 2.60 -6.45 15.12
N ASP A 165 2.48 -6.52 13.78
CA ASP A 165 3.20 -5.66 12.85
C ASP A 165 2.87 -4.18 13.07
N LEU A 166 1.58 -3.85 13.21
CA LEU A 166 1.14 -2.47 13.47
C LEU A 166 1.62 -1.92 14.81
N ASN A 167 1.73 -2.76 15.85
CA ASN A 167 2.30 -2.35 17.13
C ASN A 167 3.81 -2.05 17.01
N VAL A 168 4.58 -2.89 16.29
CA VAL A 168 5.99 -2.61 16.01
C VAL A 168 6.13 -1.32 15.23
N LEU A 169 5.34 -1.14 14.20
CA LEU A 169 5.36 0.08 13.38
C LEU A 169 5.03 1.33 14.20
N ALA A 170 4.04 1.25 15.10
CA ALA A 170 3.70 2.34 16.02
C ALA A 170 4.84 2.70 16.97
N ASN A 171 5.67 1.74 17.38
CA ASN A 171 6.85 2.01 18.19
C ASN A 171 7.99 2.65 17.37
N MET A 172 8.05 2.43 16.06
CA MET A 172 9.10 2.94 15.18
C MET A 172 8.79 4.33 14.64
N VAL A 173 7.53 4.65 14.37
CA VAL A 173 7.10 5.96 13.88
C VAL A 173 7.10 6.96 15.05
N PRO A 174 7.90 8.05 15.01
CA PRO A 174 7.97 9.00 16.10
C PRO A 174 6.70 9.85 16.23
N ALA A 175 6.53 10.50 17.38
CA ALA A 175 5.41 11.43 17.60
C ALA A 175 5.46 12.66 16.67
N THR A 176 6.65 13.07 16.21
CA THR A 176 6.88 14.18 15.28
C THR A 176 7.92 13.79 14.23
N GLY A 177 7.88 14.41 13.04
CA GLY A 177 8.77 14.07 11.93
C GLY A 177 8.43 12.73 11.28
N TYR A 178 9.42 12.04 10.74
CA TYR A 178 9.34 10.81 9.96
C TYR A 178 10.26 9.74 10.54
N VAL A 179 10.25 8.53 10.02
CA VAL A 179 11.00 7.39 10.61
C VAL A 179 12.47 7.70 10.83
N HIS A 180 13.09 8.39 9.88
CA HIS A 180 14.55 8.67 9.92
C HIS A 180 14.90 10.13 10.16
N GLY A 181 13.95 10.98 10.57
CA GLY A 181 14.26 12.38 10.90
C GLY A 181 13.18 13.39 10.48
N PRO A 182 13.57 14.64 10.20
CA PRO A 182 12.60 15.70 9.94
C PRO A 182 12.01 15.67 8.53
N ASN A 183 12.65 14.98 7.59
CA ASN A 183 12.22 14.89 6.20
C ASN A 183 11.77 13.46 5.86
N PRO A 184 10.76 13.31 4.98
CA PRO A 184 10.32 11.98 4.56
C PRO A 184 11.38 11.27 3.71
N THR A 185 11.42 9.97 3.80
CA THR A 185 12.25 9.06 3.02
C THR A 185 11.38 8.04 2.28
N SER A 186 11.96 7.18 1.46
CA SER A 186 11.20 6.18 0.70
C SER A 186 10.37 5.25 1.61
N ILE A 187 10.88 4.93 2.80
CA ILE A 187 10.16 4.08 3.75
C ILE A 187 8.88 4.75 4.27
N ASP A 188 8.87 6.08 4.41
CA ASP A 188 7.68 6.80 4.83
C ASP A 188 6.58 6.74 3.77
N ALA A 189 6.93 6.75 2.48
CA ALA A 189 6.00 6.47 1.39
C ALA A 189 5.47 5.02 1.45
N GLY A 190 6.34 4.06 1.78
CA GLY A 190 5.96 2.67 2.02
C GLY A 190 4.94 2.54 3.16
N ILE A 191 5.24 3.09 4.32
CA ILE A 191 4.34 3.11 5.48
C ILE A 191 3.01 3.77 5.11
N HIS A 192 3.05 4.92 4.44
CA HIS A 192 1.84 5.61 4.01
C HIS A 192 0.97 4.72 3.12
N GLY A 193 1.56 4.03 2.15
CA GLY A 193 0.83 3.15 1.23
C GLY A 193 -0.07 2.13 1.95
N PHE A 194 0.43 1.54 3.02
CA PHE A 194 -0.31 0.54 3.80
C PHE A 194 -1.20 1.19 4.88
N ILE A 195 -0.67 2.13 5.65
CA ILE A 195 -1.44 2.74 6.74
C ILE A 195 -2.60 3.58 6.21
N ALA A 196 -2.46 4.30 5.11
CA ALA A 196 -3.56 5.05 4.49
C ALA A 196 -4.67 4.10 4.00
N ASN A 197 -4.30 2.97 3.42
CA ASN A 197 -5.22 1.91 3.03
C ASN A 197 -5.96 1.23 4.19
N ILE A 198 -5.48 1.42 5.43
CA ILE A 198 -6.16 0.97 6.66
C ILE A 198 -6.92 2.13 7.30
N HIS A 199 -6.30 3.31 7.41
CA HIS A 199 -6.85 4.47 8.11
C HIS A 199 -8.08 5.05 7.41
N PHE A 200 -7.98 5.27 6.09
CA PHE A 200 -9.09 5.83 5.29
C PHE A 200 -10.13 4.77 4.88
N TYR A 201 -9.84 3.48 5.10
CA TYR A 201 -10.77 2.40 4.82
C TYR A 201 -12.06 2.57 5.63
N ASP A 202 -13.19 2.79 4.95
CA ASP A 202 -14.46 3.11 5.61
C ASP A 202 -15.23 1.86 6.08
N ILE A 203 -14.49 0.90 6.64
CA ILE A 203 -15.05 -0.32 7.25
C ILE A 203 -14.24 -0.57 8.53
N ASP A 204 -14.95 -0.73 9.66
CA ASP A 204 -14.33 -0.86 10.98
C ASP A 204 -13.77 -2.27 11.21
N THR A 205 -12.54 -2.49 10.76
CA THR A 205 -11.79 -3.73 10.95
C THR A 205 -10.88 -3.66 12.17
N PRO A 206 -10.42 -4.79 12.74
CA PRO A 206 -9.41 -4.79 13.82
C PRO A 206 -8.14 -4.00 13.46
N LEU A 207 -7.72 -4.02 12.18
CA LEU A 207 -6.57 -3.23 11.73
C LEU A 207 -6.85 -1.72 11.79
N LYS A 208 -8.06 -1.28 11.39
CA LYS A 208 -8.45 0.13 11.48
C LYS A 208 -8.52 0.59 12.93
N GLN A 209 -9.07 -0.22 13.82
CA GLN A 209 -9.19 0.10 15.24
C GLN A 209 -7.82 0.34 15.87
N ILE A 210 -6.83 -0.54 15.64
CA ILE A 210 -5.47 -0.34 16.17
C ILE A 210 -4.79 0.89 15.58
N VAL A 211 -4.86 1.11 14.27
CA VAL A 211 -4.28 2.31 13.63
C VAL A 211 -4.91 3.58 14.20
N SER A 212 -6.23 3.63 14.33
CA SER A 212 -6.96 4.78 14.88
C SER A 212 -6.61 5.08 16.34
N SER A 213 -6.23 4.06 17.12
CA SER A 213 -5.76 4.21 18.51
C SER A 213 -4.31 4.72 18.63
N ARG A 214 -3.54 4.74 17.53
CA ARG A 214 -2.12 5.13 17.50
C ARG A 214 -1.96 6.52 16.86
N GLN A 215 -1.99 7.56 17.67
CA GLN A 215 -1.96 8.96 17.19
C GLN A 215 -0.76 9.28 16.31
N ASN A 216 0.41 8.69 16.58
CA ASN A 216 1.62 8.87 15.77
C ASN A 216 1.47 8.27 14.35
N LEU A 217 0.83 7.09 14.21
CA LEU A 217 0.54 6.51 12.90
C LEU A 217 -0.48 7.36 12.14
N VAL A 218 -1.55 7.80 12.80
CA VAL A 218 -2.56 8.69 12.20
C VAL A 218 -1.93 9.99 11.73
N ARG A 219 -1.14 10.65 12.60
CA ARG A 219 -0.42 11.88 12.24
C ARG A 219 0.50 11.67 11.04
N HIS A 220 1.36 10.63 11.07
CA HIS A 220 2.28 10.32 9.98
C HIS A 220 1.51 10.12 8.66
N CYS A 221 0.47 9.30 8.69
CA CYS A 221 -0.38 9.02 7.56
C CYS A 221 -1.02 10.29 6.97
N THR A 222 -1.67 11.10 7.82
CA THR A 222 -2.38 12.31 7.38
C THR A 222 -1.41 13.42 6.91
N THR A 223 -0.23 13.52 7.51
CA THR A 223 0.81 14.47 7.07
C THR A 223 1.28 14.14 5.65
N ILE A 224 1.59 12.88 5.37
CA ILE A 224 2.02 12.46 4.02
C ILE A 224 0.85 12.59 3.04
N HIS A 225 -0.35 12.15 3.44
CA HIS A 225 -1.54 12.26 2.59
C HIS A 225 -1.78 13.70 2.13
N ALA A 226 -1.72 14.66 3.04
CA ALA A 226 -1.85 16.08 2.69
C ALA A 226 -0.77 16.55 1.70
N ALA A 227 0.47 16.10 1.89
CA ALA A 227 1.59 16.50 1.02
C ALA A 227 1.48 15.94 -0.41
N ILE A 228 0.92 14.73 -0.58
CA ILE A 228 0.86 14.05 -1.89
C ILE A 228 -0.43 14.37 -2.68
N VAL A 229 -1.48 14.87 -2.03
CA VAL A 229 -2.75 15.24 -2.69
C VAL A 229 -2.72 16.67 -3.24
N THR A 230 -1.94 17.56 -2.62
CA THR A 230 -1.86 18.98 -2.99
C THR A 230 -0.78 19.31 -4.03
N GLY A 231 0.03 18.33 -4.45
CA GLY A 231 1.15 18.49 -5.40
C GLY A 231 0.82 18.16 -6.87
#